data_0ac3860a3479cf2b85bc0d935d320783
#
_entry.id   0ac3860a3479cf2b85bc0d935d320783
#
_cell.length_a   1.000
_cell.length_b   1.000
_cell.length_c   1.000
_cell.angle_alpha   90.00
_cell.angle_beta   90.00
_cell.angle_gamma   90.00
#
_symmetry.space_group_name_H-M   'P 1'
#
loop_
_entity.id
_entity.type
_entity.pdbx_description
1 polymer ?
#
loop_
_entity_poly.entity_id
_entity_poly.type
_entity_poly.pdbx_seq_one_letter_code
_entity_poly.pdbx_strand_id
1 'polypeptide(L)'
;MITDYTNIIYDHFSKRVTRATYQLDKEQNYLMRLATPLSHYPYKNNNLMIIYFKNGAGELQWKDKRVKVDREKFIVTNPSIGWEYVNPKSRPIDVLCIVICEALRKQFHYFESTSTMQQLDNPFGQVNIDSFFLEEPLGAAHYKSGKLLQRIHQFSNESAFHLTDPEELSMNVLTSIYQDQYHGYALAKRVQAKKPSTQLETFKRLLIAYEYIHDNINNPISLEELARVSLLSKFHLYDSFKNVYGQTPHQYINRLKVAKAKEYIQQGENSIGEVADLFGFNDIFVFSKLFKKIYGNPPSYYQN
;
A
#
# COMPACT_ATOMS: atom_id res chain seq x y z
N MET A 1 20.68 -11.39 -7.44
CA MET A 1 20.64 -10.84 -8.81
C MET A 1 19.52 -11.57 -9.52
N ILE A 2 18.51 -10.88 -10.03
CA ILE A 2 17.46 -11.50 -10.85
C ILE A 2 18.08 -11.65 -12.22
N THR A 3 18.51 -12.86 -12.57
CA THR A 3 19.17 -13.16 -13.84
C THR A 3 18.18 -13.51 -14.96
N ASP A 4 16.92 -13.81 -14.64
CA ASP A 4 15.89 -14.08 -15.63
C ASP A 4 14.81 -13.00 -15.62
N TYR A 5 14.79 -12.20 -16.69
CA TYR A 5 13.77 -11.20 -16.95
C TYR A 5 12.53 -11.89 -17.53
N THR A 6 11.62 -12.27 -16.66
CA THR A 6 10.34 -12.87 -17.06
C THR A 6 9.24 -11.82 -17.07
N ASN A 7 8.59 -11.67 -18.22
CA ASN A 7 7.38 -10.88 -18.32
C ASN A 7 6.21 -11.82 -18.58
N ILE A 8 5.28 -11.86 -17.64
CA ILE A 8 4.10 -12.70 -17.69
C ILE A 8 2.89 -11.77 -17.76
N ILE A 9 2.05 -11.96 -18.75
CA ILE A 9 0.80 -11.20 -18.90
C ILE A 9 -0.34 -12.22 -18.94
N TYR A 10 -1.33 -12.02 -18.08
CA TYR A 10 -2.56 -12.78 -18.05
C TYR A 10 -3.70 -11.88 -18.50
N ASP A 11 -4.32 -12.23 -19.63
CA ASP A 11 -5.56 -11.66 -20.11
C ASP A 11 -6.73 -12.22 -19.28
N HIS A 12 -7.63 -11.37 -18.84
CA HIS A 12 -8.69 -11.71 -17.88
C HIS A 12 -8.20 -12.53 -16.67
N PHE A 13 -6.94 -12.32 -16.26
CA PHE A 13 -6.25 -13.02 -15.17
C PHE A 13 -6.05 -14.53 -15.35
N SER A 14 -6.48 -15.12 -16.43
CA SER A 14 -6.45 -16.57 -16.64
C SER A 14 -5.62 -17.01 -17.85
N LYS A 15 -5.63 -16.25 -18.93
CA LYS A 15 -4.96 -16.63 -20.16
C LYS A 15 -3.60 -15.96 -20.27
N ARG A 16 -2.53 -16.76 -20.22
CA ARG A 16 -1.18 -16.27 -20.47
C ARG A 16 -1.01 -15.88 -21.94
N VAL A 17 -0.49 -14.68 -22.21
CA VAL A 17 -0.25 -14.16 -23.55
C VAL A 17 1.23 -13.80 -23.73
N THR A 18 1.71 -13.90 -24.96
CA THR A 18 3.10 -13.57 -25.30
C THR A 18 3.25 -12.09 -25.61
N ARG A 19 4.36 -11.49 -25.16
CA ARG A 19 4.63 -10.05 -25.18
C ARG A 19 4.73 -9.40 -26.55
N ALA A 20 5.11 -10.13 -27.59
CA ALA A 20 5.63 -9.54 -28.85
C ALA A 20 4.62 -8.70 -29.65
N THR A 21 3.32 -8.87 -29.41
CA THR A 21 2.25 -8.22 -30.22
C THR A 21 1.09 -7.68 -29.38
N TYR A 22 1.25 -7.63 -28.05
CA TYR A 22 0.11 -7.39 -27.17
C TYR A 22 -0.08 -5.89 -26.87
N GLN A 23 -1.23 -5.36 -27.27
CA GLN A 23 -1.71 -4.04 -26.84
C GLN A 23 -2.80 -4.23 -25.78
N LEU A 24 -2.70 -3.48 -24.70
CA LEU A 24 -3.71 -3.50 -23.64
C LEU A 24 -5.03 -2.93 -24.17
N ASP A 25 -6.06 -3.76 -24.20
CA ASP A 25 -7.41 -3.31 -24.52
C ASP A 25 -8.01 -2.64 -23.27
N LYS A 26 -8.59 -1.46 -23.44
CA LYS A 26 -9.21 -0.71 -22.35
C LYS A 26 -10.49 -1.37 -21.79
N GLU A 27 -11.10 -2.27 -22.54
CA GLU A 27 -12.31 -2.99 -22.12
C GLU A 27 -11.99 -4.30 -21.37
N GLN A 28 -10.71 -4.62 -21.19
CA GLN A 28 -10.26 -5.86 -20.58
C GLN A 28 -9.50 -5.67 -19.30
N ASN A 29 -9.46 -6.71 -18.48
CA ASN A 29 -8.70 -6.79 -17.25
C ASN A 29 -7.38 -7.52 -17.48
N TYR A 30 -6.31 -7.06 -16.85
CA TYR A 30 -4.99 -7.69 -16.99
C TYR A 30 -4.31 -7.88 -15.65
N LEU A 31 -3.59 -8.98 -15.54
CA LEU A 31 -2.55 -9.17 -14.54
C LEU A 31 -1.22 -9.29 -15.27
N MET A 32 -0.29 -8.43 -14.93
CA MET A 32 1.04 -8.42 -15.55
C MET A 32 2.10 -8.54 -14.46
N ARG A 33 2.99 -9.49 -14.61
CA ARG A 33 4.21 -9.61 -13.84
C ARG A 33 5.40 -9.21 -14.72
N LEU A 34 6.07 -8.16 -14.36
CA LEU A 34 7.17 -7.61 -15.13
C LEU A 34 8.45 -7.60 -14.28
N ALA A 35 9.43 -8.39 -14.70
CA ALA A 35 10.78 -8.39 -14.13
C ALA A 35 11.77 -8.01 -15.24
N THR A 36 12.12 -6.74 -15.34
CA THR A 36 12.88 -6.21 -16.47
C THR A 36 13.60 -4.91 -16.08
N PRO A 37 14.74 -4.57 -16.74
CA PRO A 37 15.23 -3.20 -16.76
C PRO A 37 14.21 -2.30 -17.46
N LEU A 38 13.75 -1.29 -16.76
CA LEU A 38 12.78 -0.34 -17.31
C LEU A 38 13.20 1.07 -16.92
N SER A 39 13.49 1.91 -17.90
CA SER A 39 13.86 3.31 -17.67
C SER A 39 12.67 4.26 -17.75
N HIS A 40 11.73 3.96 -18.64
CA HIS A 40 10.56 4.80 -18.89
C HIS A 40 9.39 3.97 -19.40
N TYR A 41 8.19 4.27 -18.94
CA TYR A 41 6.96 3.66 -19.41
C TYR A 41 5.80 4.67 -19.33
N PRO A 42 5.27 5.16 -20.46
CA PRO A 42 4.07 6.00 -20.48
C PRO A 42 2.81 5.13 -20.39
N TYR A 43 1.91 5.47 -19.49
CA TYR A 43 0.61 4.84 -19.36
C TYR A 43 -0.50 5.82 -19.76
N LYS A 44 -1.27 5.47 -20.78
CA LYS A 44 -2.31 6.33 -21.36
C LYS A 44 -3.71 5.72 -21.31
N ASN A 45 -3.85 4.58 -20.66
CA ASN A 45 -5.15 3.92 -20.54
C ASN A 45 -5.97 4.51 -19.38
N ASN A 46 -7.29 4.54 -19.53
CA ASN A 46 -8.21 5.10 -18.55
C ASN A 46 -8.68 4.08 -17.49
N ASN A 47 -8.04 2.93 -17.40
CA ASN A 47 -8.40 1.89 -16.44
C ASN A 47 -7.79 2.15 -15.08
N LEU A 48 -8.42 1.60 -14.05
CA LEU A 48 -7.81 1.50 -12.73
C LEU A 48 -6.57 0.62 -12.82
N MET A 49 -5.43 1.12 -12.39
CA MET A 49 -4.23 0.30 -12.29
C MET A 49 -3.74 0.24 -10.85
N ILE A 50 -3.43 -0.96 -10.41
CA ILE A 50 -2.83 -1.27 -9.12
C ILE A 50 -1.43 -1.78 -9.41
N ILE A 51 -0.41 -1.13 -8.86
CA ILE A 51 0.98 -1.45 -9.12
C ILE A 51 1.64 -1.80 -7.79
N TYR A 52 2.16 -3.01 -7.66
CA TYR A 52 2.95 -3.45 -6.53
C TYR A 52 4.40 -3.65 -6.95
N PHE A 53 5.30 -2.96 -6.29
CA PHE A 53 6.75 -3.05 -6.49
C PHE A 53 7.33 -4.06 -5.51
N LYS A 54 7.52 -5.30 -5.96
CA LYS A 54 8.26 -6.30 -5.17
C LYS A 54 9.72 -5.87 -5.00
N ASN A 55 10.30 -5.33 -6.08
CA ASN A 55 11.66 -4.80 -6.09
C ASN A 55 11.79 -3.67 -7.10
N GLY A 56 12.79 -2.81 -6.89
CA GLY A 56 13.06 -1.67 -7.73
C GLY A 56 12.58 -0.37 -7.11
N ALA A 57 12.90 0.74 -7.76
CA ALA A 57 12.51 2.08 -7.37
C ALA A 57 12.38 2.97 -8.60
N GLY A 58 11.59 4.03 -8.49
CA GLY A 58 11.41 5.02 -9.56
C GLY A 58 10.43 6.11 -9.15
N GLU A 59 9.93 6.82 -10.13
CA GLU A 59 8.92 7.85 -9.93
C GLU A 59 7.73 7.61 -10.87
N LEU A 60 6.53 7.72 -10.34
CA LEU A 60 5.33 7.93 -11.12
C LEU A 60 5.09 9.42 -11.26
N GLN A 61 4.89 9.88 -12.49
CA GLN A 61 4.73 11.29 -12.80
C GLN A 61 3.39 11.52 -13.51
N TRP A 62 2.58 12.40 -12.95
CA TRP A 62 1.39 12.98 -13.56
C TRP A 62 1.71 14.42 -13.98
N LYS A 63 0.81 15.11 -14.65
CA LYS A 63 0.99 16.49 -15.10
C LYS A 63 1.52 17.42 -13.99
N ASP A 64 0.96 17.31 -12.78
CA ASP A 64 1.24 18.24 -11.67
C ASP A 64 1.75 17.52 -10.39
N LYS A 65 2.03 16.22 -10.48
CA LYS A 65 2.41 15.41 -9.31
C LYS A 65 3.54 14.44 -9.67
N ARG A 66 4.46 14.28 -8.73
CA ARG A 66 5.51 13.24 -8.79
C ARG A 66 5.48 12.45 -7.50
N VAL A 67 5.52 11.14 -7.62
CA VAL A 67 5.42 10.23 -6.50
C VAL A 67 6.56 9.21 -6.60
N LYS A 68 7.42 9.18 -5.59
CA LYS A 68 8.47 8.16 -5.51
C LYS A 68 7.86 6.83 -5.09
N VAL A 69 8.22 5.79 -5.81
CA VAL A 69 7.86 4.41 -5.48
C VAL A 69 9.13 3.61 -5.21
N ASP A 70 9.07 2.68 -4.29
CA ASP A 70 10.19 1.86 -3.86
C ASP A 70 9.71 0.42 -3.61
N ARG A 71 10.64 -0.47 -3.28
CA ARG A 71 10.35 -1.89 -3.01
C ARG A 71 9.33 -2.05 -1.89
N GLU A 72 8.53 -3.12 -1.98
CA GLU A 72 7.47 -3.48 -1.03
C GLU A 72 6.41 -2.37 -0.85
N LYS A 73 6.27 -1.51 -1.84
CA LYS A 73 5.20 -0.50 -1.91
C LYS A 73 4.20 -0.86 -3.00
N PHE A 74 2.97 -0.45 -2.82
CA PHE A 74 1.97 -0.47 -3.87
C PHE A 74 1.29 0.90 -4.00
N ILE A 75 0.74 1.15 -5.16
CA ILE A 75 -0.02 2.36 -5.46
C ILE A 75 -1.23 2.00 -6.32
N VAL A 76 -2.32 2.72 -6.10
CA VAL A 76 -3.54 2.64 -6.91
C VAL A 76 -3.67 3.93 -7.68
N THR A 77 -3.73 3.87 -9.00
CA THR A 77 -3.85 5.06 -9.85
C THR A 77 -5.28 5.24 -10.30
N ASN A 78 -5.76 6.50 -10.26
CA ASN A 78 -7.12 6.80 -10.70
C ASN A 78 -7.29 6.62 -12.21
N PRO A 79 -8.46 6.16 -12.65
CA PRO A 79 -8.82 6.16 -14.06
C PRO A 79 -8.78 7.56 -14.67
N SER A 80 -8.58 7.63 -15.96
CA SER A 80 -8.59 8.88 -16.74
C SER A 80 -7.40 9.84 -16.51
N ILE A 81 -6.43 9.43 -15.69
CA ILE A 81 -5.20 10.19 -15.47
C ILE A 81 -4.05 9.43 -16.11
N GLY A 82 -3.54 9.96 -17.23
CA GLY A 82 -2.29 9.45 -17.82
C GLY A 82 -1.12 9.75 -16.88
N TRP A 83 -0.21 8.80 -16.74
CA TRP A 83 1.01 8.94 -15.95
C TRP A 83 2.20 8.27 -16.65
N GLU A 84 3.39 8.61 -16.19
CA GLU A 84 4.62 8.01 -16.68
C GLU A 84 5.42 7.44 -15.51
N TYR A 85 5.99 6.25 -15.72
CA TYR A 85 7.00 5.71 -14.83
C TYR A 85 8.38 6.10 -15.34
N VAL A 86 9.22 6.63 -14.46
CA VAL A 86 10.58 7.06 -14.78
C VAL A 86 11.56 6.44 -13.80
N ASN A 87 12.58 5.76 -14.33
CA ASN A 87 13.68 5.19 -13.58
C ASN A 87 15.01 5.54 -14.30
N PRO A 88 15.61 6.71 -14.00
CA PRO A 88 16.77 7.21 -14.73
C PRO A 88 17.99 6.29 -14.70
N LYS A 89 18.08 5.43 -13.67
CA LYS A 89 19.20 4.48 -13.52
C LYS A 89 18.96 3.16 -14.24
N SER A 90 17.83 2.98 -14.92
CA SER A 90 17.45 1.75 -15.64
C SER A 90 17.69 0.47 -14.83
N ARG A 91 17.53 0.55 -13.49
CA ARG A 91 17.70 -0.61 -12.61
C ARG A 91 16.58 -1.60 -12.87
N PRO A 92 16.86 -2.91 -12.73
CA PRO A 92 15.82 -3.91 -12.83
C PRO A 92 14.70 -3.64 -11.82
N ILE A 93 13.46 -3.77 -12.28
CA ILE A 93 12.25 -3.75 -11.45
C ILE A 93 11.62 -5.13 -11.46
N ASP A 94 10.89 -5.44 -10.40
CA ASP A 94 10.03 -6.60 -10.29
C ASP A 94 8.69 -6.11 -9.77
N VAL A 95 7.70 -6.03 -10.65
CA VAL A 95 6.40 -5.44 -10.37
C VAL A 95 5.26 -6.34 -10.78
N LEU A 96 4.21 -6.30 -10.00
CA LEU A 96 2.89 -6.82 -10.34
C LEU A 96 1.98 -5.65 -10.68
N CYS A 97 1.42 -5.65 -11.88
CA CYS A 97 0.42 -4.68 -12.31
C CYS A 97 -0.91 -5.39 -12.51
N ILE A 98 -1.96 -4.87 -11.91
CA ILE A 98 -3.33 -5.33 -12.11
C ILE A 98 -4.11 -4.17 -12.73
N VAL A 99 -4.65 -4.41 -13.91
CA VAL A 99 -5.46 -3.44 -14.67
C VAL A 99 -6.90 -3.89 -14.61
N ILE A 100 -7.78 -3.02 -14.17
CA ILE A 100 -9.22 -3.30 -14.04
C ILE A 100 -10.01 -2.31 -14.89
N CYS A 101 -10.76 -2.85 -15.84
CA CYS A 101 -11.59 -2.06 -16.76
C CYS A 101 -12.77 -1.38 -16.04
N GLU A 102 -13.33 -0.38 -16.70
CA GLU A 102 -14.43 0.39 -16.13
C GLU A 102 -15.68 -0.48 -15.90
N ALA A 103 -15.97 -1.40 -16.81
CA ALA A 103 -17.14 -2.28 -16.73
C ALA A 103 -17.12 -3.12 -15.44
N LEU A 104 -16.00 -3.78 -15.15
CA LEU A 104 -15.85 -4.58 -13.92
C LEU A 104 -15.96 -3.72 -12.66
N ARG A 105 -15.39 -2.50 -12.66
CA ARG A 105 -15.53 -1.60 -11.51
C ARG A 105 -16.98 -1.17 -11.27
N LYS A 106 -17.71 -0.83 -12.34
CA LYS A 106 -19.13 -0.46 -12.23
C LYS A 106 -19.98 -1.62 -11.73
N GLN A 107 -19.72 -2.83 -12.20
CA GLN A 107 -20.39 -4.04 -11.72
C GLN A 107 -20.08 -4.32 -10.25
N PHE A 108 -18.81 -4.24 -9.84
CA PHE A 108 -18.40 -4.38 -8.44
C PHE A 108 -19.15 -3.41 -7.54
N HIS A 109 -19.17 -2.11 -7.91
CA HIS A 109 -19.90 -1.10 -7.13
C HIS A 109 -21.41 -1.35 -7.08
N TYR A 110 -21.98 -1.87 -8.14
CA TYR A 110 -23.38 -2.27 -8.13
C TYR A 110 -23.64 -3.34 -7.08
N PHE A 111 -22.82 -4.40 -7.03
CA PHE A 111 -22.96 -5.45 -6.03
C PHE A 111 -22.75 -4.95 -4.60
N GLU A 112 -21.79 -4.07 -4.36
CA GLU A 112 -21.52 -3.51 -3.04
C GLU A 112 -22.60 -2.53 -2.55
N SER A 113 -23.30 -1.86 -3.46
CA SER A 113 -24.25 -0.77 -3.14
C SER A 113 -25.73 -1.18 -3.20
N THR A 114 -26.05 -2.37 -3.69
CA THR A 114 -27.43 -2.81 -3.89
C THR A 114 -27.78 -4.01 -3.01
N SER A 115 -29.08 -4.17 -2.72
CA SER A 115 -29.57 -5.32 -1.99
C SER A 115 -29.53 -6.60 -2.82
N THR A 116 -29.49 -7.76 -2.16
CA THR A 116 -29.53 -9.06 -2.82
C THR A 116 -30.74 -9.20 -3.77
N MET A 117 -31.90 -8.62 -3.41
CA MET A 117 -33.08 -8.65 -4.23
C MET A 117 -32.88 -7.88 -5.55
N GLN A 118 -32.30 -6.68 -5.47
CA GLN A 118 -31.97 -5.90 -6.67
C GLN A 118 -30.92 -6.58 -7.55
N GLN A 119 -29.97 -7.30 -6.96
CA GLN A 119 -28.97 -8.09 -7.68
C GLN A 119 -29.60 -9.28 -8.42
N LEU A 120 -30.56 -9.95 -7.78
CA LEU A 120 -31.31 -11.05 -8.43
C LEU A 120 -32.20 -10.57 -9.59
N ASP A 121 -32.81 -9.38 -9.42
CA ASP A 121 -33.66 -8.79 -10.47
C ASP A 121 -32.84 -8.27 -11.66
N ASN A 122 -31.63 -7.79 -11.40
CA ASN A 122 -30.71 -7.27 -12.44
C ASN A 122 -29.24 -7.68 -12.16
N PRO A 123 -28.84 -8.91 -12.45
CA PRO A 123 -27.50 -9.42 -12.15
C PRO A 123 -26.36 -8.73 -12.91
N PHE A 124 -26.65 -8.01 -13.97
CA PHE A 124 -25.69 -7.25 -14.78
C PHE A 124 -25.79 -5.74 -14.57
N GLY A 125 -26.40 -5.34 -13.46
CA GLY A 125 -26.53 -3.93 -13.11
C GLY A 125 -25.17 -3.23 -12.98
N GLN A 126 -25.14 -1.93 -13.27
CA GLN A 126 -23.98 -1.07 -13.13
C GLN A 126 -24.39 0.25 -12.49
N VAL A 127 -23.48 0.83 -11.72
CA VAL A 127 -23.65 2.17 -11.12
C VAL A 127 -22.48 3.07 -11.51
N ASN A 128 -22.75 4.37 -11.56
CA ASN A 128 -21.67 5.35 -11.76
C ASN A 128 -20.77 5.40 -10.53
N ILE A 129 -19.48 5.55 -10.77
CA ILE A 129 -18.46 5.57 -9.73
C ILE A 129 -17.86 6.98 -9.65
N ASP A 130 -18.09 7.65 -8.53
CA ASP A 130 -17.49 8.95 -8.22
C ASP A 130 -16.33 8.84 -7.19
N SER A 131 -15.77 7.63 -7.02
CA SER A 131 -14.70 7.40 -6.05
C SER A 131 -13.32 7.61 -6.67
N PHE A 132 -12.50 8.41 -5.99
CA PHE A 132 -11.11 8.60 -6.32
C PHE A 132 -10.23 7.90 -5.29
N PHE A 133 -9.14 7.31 -5.76
CA PHE A 133 -8.13 6.70 -4.90
C PHE A 133 -7.11 7.75 -4.44
N LEU A 134 -6.47 7.49 -3.30
CA LEU A 134 -5.54 8.44 -2.68
C LEU A 134 -4.26 8.66 -3.48
N GLU A 135 -3.88 7.74 -4.36
CA GLU A 135 -2.68 7.79 -5.21
C GLU A 135 -1.39 8.10 -4.45
N GLU A 136 -1.27 7.52 -3.26
CA GLU A 136 -0.05 7.57 -2.47
C GLU A 136 0.58 6.17 -2.39
N PRO A 137 1.92 6.06 -2.40
CA PRO A 137 2.59 4.78 -2.21
C PRO A 137 2.40 4.29 -0.78
N LEU A 138 1.88 3.08 -0.66
CA LEU A 138 1.56 2.44 0.61
C LEU A 138 2.45 1.21 0.82
N GLY A 139 2.94 1.01 2.04
CA GLY A 139 3.72 -0.17 2.41
C GLY A 139 2.89 -1.45 2.38
N ALA A 140 3.23 -2.40 1.50
CA ALA A 140 2.40 -3.58 1.27
C ALA A 140 2.13 -4.40 2.54
N ALA A 141 3.09 -4.44 3.48
CA ALA A 141 2.94 -5.19 4.74
C ALA A 141 1.87 -4.62 5.69
N HIS A 142 1.45 -3.35 5.51
CA HIS A 142 0.60 -2.63 6.46
C HIS A 142 -0.88 -2.62 6.09
N TYR A 143 -1.20 -2.99 4.84
CA TYR A 143 -2.55 -2.96 4.29
C TYR A 143 -3.01 -4.36 3.88
N LYS A 144 -4.32 -4.61 3.94
CA LYS A 144 -4.89 -5.89 3.49
C LYS A 144 -4.64 -6.10 1.99
N SER A 145 -4.88 -5.07 1.20
CA SER A 145 -4.60 -5.07 -0.24
C SER A 145 -3.12 -5.34 -0.55
N GLY A 146 -2.21 -4.71 0.18
CA GLY A 146 -0.78 -4.93 0.01
C GLY A 146 -0.37 -6.38 0.27
N LYS A 147 -0.86 -6.99 1.35
CA LYS A 147 -0.62 -8.41 1.65
C LYS A 147 -1.21 -9.35 0.59
N LEU A 148 -2.39 -9.01 0.07
CA LEU A 148 -2.98 -9.75 -1.04
C LEU A 148 -2.13 -9.65 -2.29
N LEU A 149 -1.65 -8.46 -2.65
CA LEU A 149 -0.77 -8.24 -3.80
C LEU A 149 0.56 -9.00 -3.67
N GLN A 150 1.15 -9.07 -2.48
CA GLN A 150 2.33 -9.89 -2.21
C GLN A 150 2.08 -11.37 -2.49
N ARG A 151 0.94 -11.91 -2.05
CA ARG A 151 0.54 -13.31 -2.30
C ARG A 151 0.30 -13.57 -3.79
N ILE A 152 -0.43 -12.69 -4.47
CA ILE A 152 -0.68 -12.80 -5.91
C ILE A 152 0.64 -12.76 -6.67
N HIS A 153 1.55 -11.84 -6.32
CA HIS A 153 2.87 -11.75 -6.93
C HIS A 153 3.66 -13.06 -6.78
N GLN A 154 3.68 -13.65 -5.59
CA GLN A 154 4.34 -14.92 -5.35
C GLN A 154 3.70 -16.05 -6.16
N PHE A 155 2.38 -16.18 -6.08
CA PHE A 155 1.63 -17.26 -6.72
C PHE A 155 1.61 -17.14 -8.24
N SER A 156 1.68 -15.93 -8.80
CA SER A 156 1.69 -15.69 -10.26
C SER A 156 2.90 -16.30 -10.99
N ASN A 157 3.92 -16.73 -10.26
CA ASN A 157 5.07 -17.47 -10.83
C ASN A 157 4.83 -18.99 -10.91
N GLU A 158 3.83 -19.47 -10.21
CA GLU A 158 3.57 -20.91 -10.13
C GLU A 158 2.75 -21.36 -11.35
N SER A 159 3.01 -22.59 -11.82
CA SER A 159 2.25 -23.14 -12.94
C SER A 159 0.77 -23.29 -12.64
N ALA A 160 0.41 -23.48 -11.36
CA ALA A 160 -0.97 -23.59 -10.90
C ALA A 160 -1.75 -22.26 -10.95
N PHE A 161 -1.11 -21.14 -11.20
CA PHE A 161 -1.82 -19.84 -11.23
C PHE A 161 -2.96 -19.79 -12.26
N HIS A 162 -2.83 -20.47 -13.40
CA HIS A 162 -3.87 -20.55 -14.43
C HIS A 162 -5.15 -21.27 -13.98
N LEU A 163 -5.11 -21.98 -12.82
CA LEU A 163 -6.29 -22.62 -12.23
C LEU A 163 -7.07 -21.69 -11.29
N THR A 164 -6.56 -20.48 -11.05
CA THR A 164 -7.24 -19.48 -10.25
C THR A 164 -8.48 -18.99 -10.97
N ASP A 165 -9.61 -18.90 -10.26
CA ASP A 165 -10.81 -18.27 -10.78
C ASP A 165 -10.57 -16.76 -10.97
N PRO A 166 -10.65 -16.24 -12.21
CA PRO A 166 -10.35 -14.84 -12.49
C PRO A 166 -11.39 -13.88 -11.91
N GLU A 167 -12.65 -14.29 -11.79
CA GLU A 167 -13.69 -13.46 -11.19
C GLU A 167 -13.49 -13.33 -9.69
N GLU A 168 -13.25 -14.45 -9.01
CA GLU A 168 -12.94 -14.47 -7.59
C GLU A 168 -11.70 -13.62 -7.28
N LEU A 169 -10.63 -13.77 -8.06
CA LEU A 169 -9.40 -12.97 -7.88
C LEU A 169 -9.68 -11.48 -8.05
N SER A 170 -10.41 -11.09 -9.08
CA SER A 170 -10.76 -9.70 -9.37
C SER A 170 -11.59 -9.08 -8.25
N MET A 171 -12.60 -9.81 -7.77
CA MET A 171 -13.48 -9.37 -6.69
C MET A 171 -12.69 -9.23 -5.37
N ASN A 172 -11.82 -10.18 -5.06
CA ASN A 172 -10.95 -10.12 -3.88
C ASN A 172 -10.01 -8.90 -3.92
N VAL A 173 -9.41 -8.62 -5.08
CA VAL A 173 -8.54 -7.45 -5.27
C VAL A 173 -9.33 -6.16 -5.09
N LEU A 174 -10.46 -6.01 -5.77
CA LEU A 174 -11.31 -4.82 -5.65
C LEU A 174 -11.79 -4.62 -4.21
N THR A 175 -12.36 -5.66 -3.60
CA THR A 175 -12.85 -5.61 -2.21
C THR A 175 -11.74 -5.12 -1.28
N SER A 176 -10.54 -5.68 -1.40
CA SER A 176 -9.42 -5.32 -0.53
C SER A 176 -8.96 -3.88 -0.74
N ILE A 177 -8.83 -3.43 -1.99
CA ILE A 177 -8.44 -2.06 -2.34
C ILE A 177 -9.48 -1.05 -1.84
N TYR A 178 -10.76 -1.30 -2.09
CA TYR A 178 -11.82 -0.40 -1.67
C TYR A 178 -11.96 -0.33 -0.14
N GLN A 179 -11.80 -1.45 0.58
CA GLN A 179 -11.79 -1.44 2.05
C GLN A 179 -10.66 -0.57 2.62
N ASP A 180 -9.44 -0.70 2.11
CA ASP A 180 -8.31 0.11 2.55
C ASP A 180 -8.52 1.59 2.21
N GLN A 181 -9.03 1.91 1.02
CA GLN A 181 -9.32 3.27 0.59
C GLN A 181 -10.47 3.90 1.40
N TYR A 182 -11.55 3.14 1.63
CA TYR A 182 -12.65 3.60 2.47
C TYR A 182 -12.19 3.91 3.89
N HIS A 183 -11.35 3.04 4.47
CA HIS A 183 -10.73 3.30 5.77
C HIS A 183 -9.90 4.59 5.74
N GLY A 184 -9.10 4.81 4.71
CA GLY A 184 -8.33 6.05 4.52
C GLY A 184 -9.22 7.30 4.48
N TYR A 185 -10.32 7.27 3.74
CA TYR A 185 -11.29 8.39 3.72
C TYR A 185 -11.98 8.61 5.07
N ALA A 186 -12.29 7.55 5.80
CA ALA A 186 -12.84 7.65 7.15
C ALA A 186 -11.84 8.32 8.12
N LEU A 187 -10.56 8.01 7.98
CA LEU A 187 -9.50 8.68 8.73
C LEU A 187 -9.33 10.15 8.32
N ALA A 188 -9.40 10.47 7.03
CA ALA A 188 -9.32 11.84 6.54
C ALA A 188 -10.40 12.76 7.16
N LYS A 189 -11.60 12.24 7.40
CA LYS A 189 -12.69 13.00 8.08
C LYS A 189 -12.36 13.40 9.53
N ARG A 190 -11.37 12.77 10.17
CA ARG A 190 -10.90 13.14 11.51
C ARG A 190 -9.96 14.35 11.51
N VAL A 191 -9.48 14.78 10.35
CA VAL A 191 -8.68 16.00 10.22
C VAL A 191 -9.59 17.21 10.49
N GLN A 192 -9.15 18.05 11.43
CA GLN A 192 -9.89 19.27 11.79
C GLN A 192 -9.66 20.37 10.74
N ALA A 193 -10.47 20.36 9.69
CA ALA A 193 -10.49 21.39 8.68
C ALA A 193 -11.93 21.62 8.18
N LYS A 194 -12.25 22.87 7.81
CA LYS A 194 -13.59 23.25 7.36
C LYS A 194 -13.96 22.66 5.98
N LYS A 195 -12.97 22.53 5.08
CA LYS A 195 -13.21 22.08 3.70
C LYS A 195 -12.77 20.61 3.55
N PRO A 196 -13.61 19.75 2.94
CA PRO A 196 -13.24 18.35 2.66
C PRO A 196 -11.96 18.21 1.85
N SER A 197 -11.71 19.09 0.90
CA SER A 197 -10.46 19.09 0.11
C SER A 197 -9.22 19.33 0.97
N THR A 198 -9.31 20.23 1.96
CA THR A 198 -8.22 20.48 2.92
C THR A 198 -8.02 19.28 3.86
N GLN A 199 -9.13 18.62 4.29
CA GLN A 199 -9.04 17.39 5.09
C GLN A 199 -8.27 16.31 4.34
N LEU A 200 -8.64 16.07 3.09
CA LEU A 200 -8.01 15.05 2.25
C LEU A 200 -6.54 15.36 1.97
N GLU A 201 -6.22 16.61 1.64
CA GLU A 201 -4.84 17.03 1.38
C GLU A 201 -3.96 16.90 2.65
N THR A 202 -4.46 17.34 3.80
CA THR A 202 -3.76 17.16 5.07
C THR A 202 -3.59 15.68 5.40
N PHE A 203 -4.62 14.87 5.17
CA PHE A 203 -4.52 13.42 5.39
C PHE A 203 -3.46 12.76 4.49
N LYS A 204 -3.39 13.12 3.20
CA LYS A 204 -2.32 12.63 2.31
C LYS A 204 -0.92 12.94 2.86
N ARG A 205 -0.72 14.15 3.38
CA ARG A 205 0.56 14.53 4.03
C ARG A 205 0.81 13.75 5.31
N LEU A 206 -0.20 13.51 6.13
CA LEU A 206 -0.09 12.63 7.31
C LEU A 206 0.25 11.20 6.92
N LEU A 207 -0.29 10.71 5.81
CA LEU A 207 -0.01 9.39 5.30
C LEU A 207 1.47 9.25 4.90
N ILE A 208 2.07 10.29 4.30
CA ILE A 208 3.51 10.33 4.03
C ILE A 208 4.32 10.22 5.34
N ALA A 209 3.94 10.94 6.38
CA ALA A 209 4.60 10.82 7.69
C ALA A 209 4.42 9.43 8.30
N TYR A 210 3.24 8.86 8.19
CA TYR A 210 2.91 7.51 8.66
C TYR A 210 3.79 6.46 7.96
N GLU A 211 3.84 6.48 6.64
CA GLU A 211 4.67 5.57 5.84
C GLU A 211 6.17 5.75 6.16
N TYR A 212 6.61 7.00 6.32
CA TYR A 212 7.99 7.30 6.71
C TYR A 212 8.37 6.67 8.06
N ILE A 213 7.48 6.70 9.05
CA ILE A 213 7.70 6.05 10.35
C ILE A 213 7.91 4.54 10.15
N HIS A 214 7.08 3.89 9.34
CA HIS A 214 7.18 2.45 9.10
C HIS A 214 8.46 2.06 8.35
N ASP A 215 8.86 2.86 7.37
CA ASP A 215 10.06 2.62 6.58
C ASP A 215 11.36 2.81 7.39
N ASN A 216 11.33 3.68 8.41
CA ASN A 216 12.50 4.09 9.17
C ASN A 216 12.47 3.70 10.66
N ILE A 217 11.60 2.75 11.04
CA ILE A 217 11.34 2.44 12.45
C ILE A 217 12.59 2.01 13.25
N ASN A 218 13.58 1.44 12.58
CA ASN A 218 14.84 1.02 13.21
C ASN A 218 15.82 2.19 13.45
N ASN A 219 15.50 3.37 12.92
CA ASN A 219 16.32 4.57 13.05
C ASN A 219 15.68 5.55 14.06
N PRO A 220 16.47 6.50 14.60
CA PRO A 220 15.89 7.64 15.30
C PRO A 220 15.01 8.46 14.36
N ILE A 221 13.79 8.76 14.78
CA ILE A 221 12.83 9.56 14.01
C ILE A 221 12.44 10.77 14.86
N SER A 222 12.71 11.97 14.36
CA SER A 222 12.35 13.22 15.02
C SER A 222 11.03 13.80 14.48
N LEU A 223 10.38 14.63 15.30
CA LEU A 223 9.19 15.37 14.87
C LEU A 223 9.52 16.37 13.74
N GLU A 224 10.72 16.95 13.79
CA GLU A 224 11.26 17.84 12.76
C GLU A 224 11.35 17.15 11.40
N GLU A 225 11.86 15.95 11.42
CA GLU A 225 12.01 15.14 10.21
C GLU A 225 10.66 14.73 9.61
N LEU A 226 9.73 14.28 10.45
CA LEU A 226 8.36 13.98 10.03
C LEU A 226 7.65 15.20 9.45
N ALA A 227 7.81 16.36 10.06
CA ALA A 227 7.24 17.62 9.57
C ALA A 227 7.81 18.01 8.21
N ARG A 228 9.12 17.83 8.02
CA ARG A 228 9.81 18.12 6.74
C ARG A 228 9.33 17.20 5.62
N VAL A 229 9.27 15.88 5.85
CA VAL A 229 8.87 14.92 4.79
C VAL A 229 7.40 15.02 4.43
N SER A 230 6.54 15.36 5.39
CA SER A 230 5.10 15.53 5.18
C SER A 230 4.71 16.93 4.72
N LEU A 231 5.66 17.88 4.62
CA LEU A 231 5.40 19.29 4.30
C LEU A 231 4.36 19.94 5.23
N LEU A 232 4.38 19.57 6.51
CA LEU A 232 3.54 20.17 7.56
C LEU A 232 4.41 20.91 8.57
N SER A 233 3.86 21.92 9.25
CA SER A 233 4.53 22.46 10.43
C SER A 233 4.51 21.42 11.57
N LYS A 234 5.47 21.47 12.50
CA LYS A 234 5.52 20.55 13.64
C LYS A 234 4.21 20.53 14.46
N PHE A 235 3.65 21.70 14.69
CA PHE A 235 2.40 21.85 15.42
C PHE A 235 1.25 21.19 14.66
N HIS A 236 1.10 21.50 13.37
CA HIS A 236 0.04 20.95 12.53
C HIS A 236 0.16 19.43 12.37
N LEU A 237 1.39 18.92 12.17
CA LEU A 237 1.64 17.47 12.16
C LEU A 237 1.23 16.82 13.47
N TYR A 238 1.70 17.35 14.60
CA TYR A 238 1.45 16.77 15.92
C TYR A 238 -0.05 16.67 16.21
N ASP A 239 -0.77 17.78 16.03
CA ASP A 239 -2.21 17.86 16.31
C ASP A 239 -3.02 16.99 15.35
N SER A 240 -2.79 17.12 14.05
CA SER A 240 -3.52 16.33 13.05
C SER A 240 -3.23 14.83 13.15
N PHE A 241 -1.99 14.44 13.42
CA PHE A 241 -1.62 13.03 13.62
C PHE A 241 -2.34 12.44 14.84
N LYS A 242 -2.40 13.18 15.96
CA LYS A 242 -3.13 12.78 17.16
C LYS A 242 -4.63 12.63 16.88
N ASN A 243 -5.23 13.57 16.17
CA ASN A 243 -6.66 13.52 15.84
C ASN A 243 -7.00 12.34 14.92
N VAL A 244 -6.15 12.06 13.94
CA VAL A 244 -6.36 10.98 12.96
C VAL A 244 -6.10 9.62 13.56
N TYR A 245 -4.94 9.43 14.20
CA TYR A 245 -4.48 8.11 14.69
C TYR A 245 -4.73 7.88 16.19
N GLY A 246 -5.31 8.84 16.91
CA GLY A 246 -5.65 8.71 18.34
C GLY A 246 -4.45 8.78 19.29
N GLN A 247 -3.24 9.01 18.79
CA GLN A 247 -2.00 9.08 19.56
C GLN A 247 -1.00 10.03 18.88
N THR A 248 -0.09 10.59 19.69
CA THR A 248 0.93 11.48 19.13
C THR A 248 1.94 10.71 18.28
N PRO A 249 2.69 11.38 17.35
CA PRO A 249 3.73 10.72 16.57
C PRO A 249 4.73 9.93 17.43
N HIS A 250 5.22 10.52 18.52
CA HIS A 250 6.14 9.88 19.44
C HIS A 250 5.54 8.63 20.13
N GLN A 251 4.28 8.70 20.57
CA GLN A 251 3.59 7.55 21.16
C GLN A 251 3.40 6.43 20.13
N TYR A 252 3.09 6.80 18.90
CA TYR A 252 2.93 5.86 17.80
C TYR A 252 4.25 5.14 17.48
N ILE A 253 5.36 5.89 17.31
CA ILE A 253 6.70 5.36 17.07
C ILE A 253 7.10 4.39 18.18
N ASN A 254 6.95 4.81 19.44
CA ASN A 254 7.32 3.98 20.59
C ASN A 254 6.50 2.69 20.65
N ARG A 255 5.19 2.76 20.37
CA ARG A 255 4.33 1.57 20.33
C ARG A 255 4.76 0.61 19.23
N LEU A 256 5.08 1.13 18.05
CA LEU A 256 5.53 0.34 16.91
C LEU A 256 6.90 -0.32 17.18
N LYS A 257 7.85 0.42 17.77
CA LYS A 257 9.14 -0.11 18.20
C LYS A 257 8.99 -1.26 19.20
N VAL A 258 8.16 -1.06 20.23
CA VAL A 258 7.89 -2.09 21.23
C VAL A 258 7.19 -3.32 20.63
N ALA A 259 6.31 -3.13 19.65
CA ALA A 259 5.69 -4.25 18.95
C ALA A 259 6.71 -5.10 18.18
N LYS A 260 7.60 -4.47 17.43
CA LYS A 260 8.70 -5.17 16.75
C LYS A 260 9.69 -5.81 17.74
N ALA A 261 10.03 -5.10 18.81
CA ALA A 261 10.91 -5.63 19.86
C ALA A 261 10.34 -6.93 20.48
N LYS A 262 9.03 -7.02 20.64
CA LYS A 262 8.38 -8.24 21.13
C LYS A 262 8.64 -9.43 20.21
N GLU A 263 8.56 -9.25 18.90
CA GLU A 263 8.84 -10.30 17.91
C GLU A 263 10.30 -10.83 18.05
N TYR A 264 11.27 -9.91 18.21
CA TYR A 264 12.68 -10.24 18.41
C TYR A 264 12.92 -10.98 19.74
N ILE A 265 12.27 -10.55 20.84
CA ILE A 265 12.36 -11.20 22.14
C ILE A 265 11.81 -12.65 22.06
N GLN A 266 10.71 -12.86 21.33
CA GLN A 266 10.12 -14.19 21.16
C GLN A 266 10.96 -15.13 20.28
N GLN A 267 11.81 -14.61 19.40
CA GLN A 267 12.77 -15.39 18.62
C GLN A 267 13.91 -15.95 19.50
N GLY A 268 14.19 -15.28 20.62
CA GLY A 268 15.18 -15.75 21.62
C GLY A 268 16.64 -15.61 21.21
N GLU A 269 16.93 -14.96 20.07
CA GLU A 269 18.30 -14.82 19.54
C GLU A 269 19.10 -13.70 20.24
N ASN A 270 18.42 -12.75 20.89
CA ASN A 270 19.00 -11.56 21.50
C ASN A 270 18.56 -11.41 22.95
N SER A 271 19.41 -10.85 23.78
CA SER A 271 19.04 -10.40 25.12
C SER A 271 18.07 -9.23 25.08
N ILE A 272 17.29 -9.02 26.14
CA ILE A 272 16.36 -7.89 26.25
C ILE A 272 17.08 -6.55 26.12
N GLY A 273 18.30 -6.46 26.63
CA GLY A 273 19.15 -5.26 26.50
C GLY A 273 19.51 -4.97 25.05
N GLU A 274 20.01 -5.98 24.32
CA GLU A 274 20.36 -5.85 22.90
C GLU A 274 19.13 -5.49 22.05
N VAL A 275 17.97 -6.06 22.34
CA VAL A 275 16.72 -5.69 21.65
C VAL A 275 16.32 -4.24 21.97
N ALA A 276 16.44 -3.79 23.22
CA ALA A 276 16.18 -2.40 23.58
C ALA A 276 17.08 -1.43 22.82
N ASP A 277 18.39 -1.73 22.75
CA ASP A 277 19.38 -0.93 22.02
C ASP A 277 19.12 -0.92 20.51
N LEU A 278 18.77 -2.08 19.92
CA LEU A 278 18.44 -2.20 18.49
C LEU A 278 17.29 -1.28 18.08
N PHE A 279 16.29 -1.09 18.96
CA PHE A 279 15.18 -0.19 18.71
C PHE A 279 15.39 1.24 19.25
N GLY A 280 16.64 1.57 19.66
CA GLY A 280 17.06 2.92 20.06
C GLY A 280 16.49 3.37 21.40
N PHE A 281 16.30 2.45 22.34
CA PHE A 281 16.03 2.78 23.75
C PHE A 281 17.34 2.87 24.50
N ASN A 282 17.71 4.08 24.94
CA ASN A 282 18.96 4.33 25.67
C ASN A 282 18.96 3.75 27.08
N ASP A 283 17.82 3.27 27.58
CA ASP A 283 17.66 2.75 28.93
C ASP A 283 16.68 1.56 28.93
N ILE A 284 17.19 0.40 29.33
CA ILE A 284 16.44 -0.86 29.44
C ILE A 284 15.26 -0.75 30.44
N PHE A 285 15.37 0.07 31.49
CA PHE A 285 14.29 0.26 32.46
C PHE A 285 13.14 1.06 31.84
N VAL A 286 13.48 2.09 31.05
CA VAL A 286 12.48 2.87 30.28
C VAL A 286 11.77 1.97 29.26
N PHE A 287 12.53 1.16 28.53
CA PHE A 287 11.99 0.16 27.60
C PHE A 287 11.06 -0.83 28.31
N SER A 288 11.52 -1.46 29.39
CA SER A 288 10.75 -2.47 30.14
C SER A 288 9.47 -1.90 30.75
N LYS A 289 9.51 -0.67 31.24
CA LYS A 289 8.32 0.03 31.77
C LYS A 289 7.31 0.31 30.65
N LEU A 290 7.77 0.79 29.50
CA LEU A 290 6.92 1.04 28.34
C LEU A 290 6.34 -0.25 27.79
N PHE A 291 7.15 -1.29 27.66
CA PHE A 291 6.73 -2.62 27.19
C PHE A 291 5.64 -3.19 28.11
N LYS A 292 5.85 -3.18 29.44
CA LYS A 292 4.83 -3.61 30.42
C LYS A 292 3.55 -2.78 30.33
N LYS A 293 3.67 -1.46 30.10
CA LYS A 293 2.49 -0.59 29.91
C LYS A 293 1.66 -1.00 28.68
N ILE A 294 2.31 -1.47 27.60
CA ILE A 294 1.64 -1.84 26.34
C ILE A 294 1.10 -3.26 26.39
N TYR A 295 1.84 -4.21 26.96
CA TYR A 295 1.52 -5.64 26.92
C TYR A 295 1.07 -6.24 28.25
N GLY A 296 1.04 -5.48 29.33
CA GLY A 296 0.66 -5.95 30.67
C GLY A 296 1.77 -6.66 31.45
N ASN A 297 2.69 -7.36 30.74
CA ASN A 297 3.81 -8.09 31.33
C ASN A 297 5.16 -7.54 30.87
N PRO A 298 6.22 -7.72 31.67
CA PRO A 298 7.58 -7.27 31.29
C PRO A 298 8.13 -8.08 30.11
N PRO A 299 9.16 -7.58 29.40
CA PRO A 299 9.77 -8.27 28.25
C PRO A 299 10.21 -9.70 28.57
N SER A 300 10.75 -9.95 29.77
CA SER A 300 11.21 -11.25 30.22
C SER A 300 10.12 -12.33 30.27
N TYR A 301 8.87 -11.95 30.37
CA TYR A 301 7.72 -12.86 30.32
C TYR A 301 7.52 -13.47 28.91
N TYR A 302 8.00 -12.80 27.87
CA TYR A 302 7.85 -13.19 26.47
C TYR A 302 9.13 -13.79 25.85
N GLN A 303 10.18 -13.87 26.64
CA GLN A 303 11.43 -14.54 26.24
C GLN A 303 11.26 -16.04 26.39
N ASN A 304 11.45 -16.78 25.31
CA ASN A 304 11.39 -18.24 25.29
C ASN A 304 12.67 -18.85 25.86
#